data_19f2fc82cb139e831a969e7175458746
#
_entry.id   19f2fc82cb139e831a969e7175458746
#
_cell.length_a   1.000
_cell.length_b   1.000
_cell.length_c   1.000
_cell.angle_alpha   90.00
_cell.angle_beta   90.00
_cell.angle_gamma   90.00
#
_symmetry.space_group_name_H-M   'P 1'
#
loop_
_entity.id
_entity.type
_entity.pdbx_description
1 polymer ?
#
loop_
_entity_poly.entity_id
_entity_poly.type
_entity_poly.pdbx_seq_one_letter_code
_entity_poly.pdbx_strand_id
1 'polypeptide(L)'
;MQENLDRVLDANARLENTADDAVIDDKCYAVVHYKGQRNGKDDYKLSADSELIDMAAPQTMPGLADAIKGLKKGDKKSYETKEGEDTLSFEVTVDEIKNKVLPKLDDAFAKDMGVDTLVALKAKVKESLDEEAKQNARRAETAEIEDHLVKMNHFDLPQSLVEEYTESSLRNFVTSMTKMKPEQLTAEQRKSFEERIRPSVEKDLRVGYIIHAIAKKENLEATEADWKAELDKSLASANNKAEEKKIKVFFDERKAHIMATLGERKVFEFLKNNAVTK
;
A
#
# COMPACT_ATOMS: atom_id res chain seq x y z
N MET A 1 10.66 16.95 1.18
CA MET A 1 9.59 17.93 0.89
C MET A 1 9.46 18.22 -0.59
N GLN A 2 10.52 18.64 -1.30
CA GLN A 2 10.46 18.90 -2.74
C GLN A 2 9.99 17.64 -3.51
N GLU A 3 10.59 16.51 -3.26
CA GLU A 3 10.21 15.23 -3.88
C GLU A 3 8.72 14.85 -3.70
N ASN A 4 8.13 15.18 -2.55
CA ASN A 4 6.69 14.93 -2.33
C ASN A 4 5.81 15.93 -3.08
N LEU A 5 6.23 17.18 -3.20
CA LEU A 5 5.55 18.15 -4.05
C LEU A 5 5.63 17.72 -5.52
N ASP A 6 6.79 17.25 -5.96
CA ASP A 6 6.98 16.74 -7.32
C ASP A 6 6.09 15.50 -7.57
N ARG A 7 5.95 14.59 -6.60
CA ARG A 7 5.01 13.46 -6.69
C ARG A 7 3.55 13.93 -6.77
N VAL A 8 3.18 14.97 -6.01
CA VAL A 8 1.82 15.53 -6.08
C VAL A 8 1.57 16.17 -7.45
N LEU A 9 2.54 16.92 -8.00
CA LEU A 9 2.45 17.45 -9.35
C LEU A 9 2.34 16.33 -10.39
N ASP A 10 3.15 15.30 -10.23
CA ASP A 10 3.19 14.14 -11.13
C ASP A 10 1.85 13.38 -11.14
N ALA A 11 1.26 13.16 -9.97
CA ALA A 11 -0.05 12.52 -9.83
C ALA A 11 -1.21 13.36 -10.40
N ASN A 12 -1.03 14.68 -10.52
CA ASN A 12 -2.02 15.60 -11.08
C ASN A 12 -1.62 16.11 -12.48
N ALA A 13 -0.64 15.47 -13.10
CA ALA A 13 -0.24 15.78 -14.46
C ALA A 13 -1.36 15.49 -15.46
N ARG A 14 -1.44 16.29 -16.51
CA ARG A 14 -2.39 16.09 -17.61
C ARG A 14 -1.65 15.55 -18.82
N LEU A 15 -2.32 14.69 -19.57
CA LEU A 15 -1.82 14.24 -20.85
C LEU A 15 -2.41 15.13 -21.96
N GLU A 16 -1.55 15.86 -22.64
CA GLU A 16 -1.94 16.72 -23.75
C GLU A 16 -1.42 16.13 -25.07
N ASN A 17 -2.24 16.20 -26.10
CA ASN A 17 -1.84 15.74 -27.44
C ASN A 17 -0.67 16.58 -27.94
N THR A 18 0.30 15.90 -28.54
CA THR A 18 1.43 16.55 -29.21
C THR A 18 1.04 17.03 -30.63
N ALA A 19 1.92 17.78 -31.28
CA ALA A 19 1.76 18.09 -32.69
C ALA A 19 1.78 16.82 -33.54
N ASP A 20 1.09 16.82 -34.68
CA ASP A 20 0.94 15.64 -35.54
C ASP A 20 2.27 15.10 -36.11
N ASP A 21 3.32 15.92 -36.14
CA ASP A 21 4.67 15.54 -36.56
C ASP A 21 5.58 15.04 -35.44
N ALA A 22 5.09 15.01 -34.22
CA ALA A 22 5.84 14.49 -33.06
C ALA A 22 6.22 13.01 -33.24
N VAL A 23 7.34 12.65 -32.65
CA VAL A 23 7.91 11.30 -32.70
C VAL A 23 7.88 10.72 -31.29
N ILE A 24 7.54 9.44 -31.17
CA ILE A 24 7.55 8.73 -29.90
C ILE A 24 8.99 8.66 -29.36
N ASP A 25 9.20 9.20 -28.17
CA ASP A 25 10.44 9.14 -27.39
C ASP A 25 10.24 8.39 -26.06
N ASP A 26 11.29 8.32 -25.23
CA ASP A 26 11.27 7.59 -23.96
C ASP A 26 10.49 8.31 -22.83
N LYS A 27 9.89 9.47 -23.09
CA LYS A 27 9.22 10.30 -22.07
C LYS A 27 7.76 10.57 -22.38
N CYS A 28 7.32 10.24 -23.57
CA CYS A 28 5.95 10.47 -24.01
C CYS A 28 5.02 9.30 -23.66
N TYR A 29 3.75 9.53 -23.87
CA TYR A 29 2.69 8.53 -23.83
C TYR A 29 2.19 8.30 -25.24
N ALA A 30 2.02 7.05 -25.65
CA ALA A 30 1.45 6.69 -26.92
C ALA A 30 0.09 6.00 -26.72
N VAL A 31 -0.92 6.45 -27.46
CA VAL A 31 -2.17 5.68 -27.59
C VAL A 31 -2.02 4.85 -28.85
N VAL A 32 -2.13 3.54 -28.70
CA VAL A 32 -1.95 2.60 -29.78
C VAL A 32 -3.11 1.63 -29.86
N HIS A 33 -3.41 1.14 -31.05
CA HIS A 33 -4.17 -0.09 -31.19
C HIS A 33 -3.29 -1.16 -31.88
N TYR A 34 -3.49 -2.39 -31.48
CA TYR A 34 -2.70 -3.48 -32.03
C TYR A 34 -3.50 -4.78 -32.12
N LYS A 35 -3.10 -5.61 -33.09
CA LYS A 35 -3.59 -6.97 -33.28
C LYS A 35 -2.45 -7.95 -33.10
N GLY A 36 -2.67 -8.94 -32.24
CA GLY A 36 -1.69 -9.97 -31.94
C GLY A 36 -2.09 -11.33 -32.47
N GLN A 37 -1.09 -12.09 -32.89
CA GLN A 37 -1.22 -13.48 -33.32
C GLN A 37 -0.28 -14.35 -32.51
N ARG A 38 -0.71 -15.56 -32.17
CA ARG A 38 0.10 -16.59 -31.54
C ARG A 38 0.29 -17.74 -32.55
N ASN A 39 1.55 -17.98 -32.91
CA ASN A 39 1.91 -19.02 -33.90
C ASN A 39 1.12 -18.86 -35.21
N GLY A 40 0.92 -17.62 -35.69
CA GLY A 40 0.21 -17.29 -36.92
C GLY A 40 -1.33 -17.38 -36.85
N LYS A 41 -1.91 -17.52 -35.65
CA LYS A 41 -3.37 -17.49 -35.44
C LYS A 41 -3.73 -16.26 -34.60
N ASP A 42 -4.80 -15.58 -35.00
CA ASP A 42 -5.30 -14.42 -34.27
C ASP A 42 -5.64 -14.76 -32.83
N ASP A 43 -5.13 -13.99 -31.88
CA ASP A 43 -5.40 -14.10 -30.46
C ASP A 43 -5.97 -12.78 -29.92
N TYR A 44 -7.27 -12.78 -29.61
CA TYR A 44 -7.96 -11.58 -29.10
C TYR A 44 -7.39 -11.11 -27.76
N LYS A 45 -6.76 -11.99 -26.97
CA LYS A 45 -6.10 -11.64 -25.71
C LYS A 45 -4.81 -10.83 -25.90
N LEU A 46 -4.27 -10.89 -27.09
CA LEU A 46 -3.08 -10.16 -27.52
C LEU A 46 -3.44 -8.96 -28.42
N SER A 47 -4.68 -8.48 -28.37
CA SER A 47 -5.16 -7.38 -29.18
C SER A 47 -5.84 -6.33 -28.32
N ALA A 48 -5.65 -5.06 -28.67
CA ALA A 48 -6.32 -3.94 -28.03
C ALA A 48 -6.71 -2.88 -29.05
N ASP A 49 -7.91 -2.30 -28.88
CA ASP A 49 -8.42 -1.25 -29.77
C ASP A 49 -7.94 0.16 -29.39
N SER A 50 -7.54 0.35 -28.13
CA SER A 50 -6.96 1.60 -27.63
C SER A 50 -6.24 1.32 -26.31
N GLU A 51 -4.94 1.43 -26.30
CA GLU A 51 -4.13 1.28 -25.10
C GLU A 51 -3.17 2.45 -24.94
N LEU A 52 -3.13 3.00 -23.73
CA LEU A 52 -2.21 4.08 -23.37
C LEU A 52 -0.90 3.46 -22.85
N ILE A 53 0.16 3.67 -23.59
CA ILE A 53 1.50 3.18 -23.28
C ILE A 53 2.33 4.32 -22.69
N ASP A 54 2.81 4.15 -21.47
CA ASP A 54 3.83 5.01 -20.86
C ASP A 54 5.22 4.52 -21.31
N MET A 55 5.90 5.30 -22.13
CA MET A 55 7.21 4.92 -22.68
C MET A 55 8.30 4.88 -21.62
N ALA A 56 8.13 5.54 -20.47
CA ALA A 56 9.07 5.54 -19.36
C ALA A 56 8.89 4.35 -18.40
N ALA A 57 7.74 3.67 -18.45
CA ALA A 57 7.42 2.57 -17.53
C ALA A 57 7.84 1.19 -18.09
N PRO A 58 8.13 0.22 -17.20
CA PRO A 58 8.31 -1.17 -17.63
C PRO A 58 7.06 -1.67 -18.33
N GLN A 59 7.21 -2.17 -19.54
CA GLN A 59 6.09 -2.62 -20.37
C GLN A 59 5.65 -4.03 -19.97
N THR A 60 4.34 -4.23 -19.90
CA THR A 60 3.73 -5.56 -19.69
C THR A 60 3.91 -6.45 -20.93
N MET A 61 3.97 -5.85 -22.12
CA MET A 61 4.12 -6.53 -23.38
C MET A 61 5.57 -6.39 -23.89
N PRO A 62 6.32 -7.50 -23.96
CA PRO A 62 7.72 -7.47 -24.38
C PRO A 62 7.89 -6.95 -25.82
N GLY A 63 8.79 -5.97 -26.00
CA GLY A 63 9.17 -5.44 -27.30
C GLY A 63 8.23 -4.35 -27.85
N LEU A 64 7.09 -4.07 -27.22
CA LEU A 64 6.14 -3.05 -27.71
C LEU A 64 6.75 -1.65 -27.71
N ALA A 65 7.36 -1.23 -26.59
CA ALA A 65 7.98 0.09 -26.49
C ALA A 65 9.09 0.30 -27.54
N ASP A 66 9.95 -0.70 -27.71
CA ASP A 66 11.03 -0.66 -28.71
C ASP A 66 10.47 -0.65 -30.15
N ALA A 67 9.35 -1.34 -30.36
CA ALA A 67 8.70 -1.37 -31.68
C ALA A 67 8.10 -0.03 -32.06
N ILE A 68 7.47 0.69 -31.13
CA ILE A 68 6.79 1.97 -31.42
C ILE A 68 7.71 3.19 -31.27
N LYS A 69 8.86 3.06 -30.64
CA LYS A 69 9.83 4.15 -30.52
C LYS A 69 10.25 4.69 -31.89
N GLY A 70 10.23 6.00 -32.04
CA GLY A 70 10.58 6.68 -33.28
C GLY A 70 9.44 6.76 -34.31
N LEU A 71 8.27 6.19 -34.03
CA LEU A 71 7.09 6.31 -34.90
C LEU A 71 6.35 7.62 -34.67
N LYS A 72 5.57 8.03 -35.65
CA LYS A 72 4.67 9.16 -35.61
C LYS A 72 3.22 8.71 -35.52
N LYS A 73 2.33 9.66 -35.26
CA LYS A 73 0.90 9.43 -35.32
C LYS A 73 0.49 8.91 -36.72
N GLY A 74 -0.26 7.82 -36.73
CA GLY A 74 -0.73 7.13 -37.92
C GLY A 74 0.23 6.10 -38.49
N ASP A 75 1.46 6.00 -37.97
CA ASP A 75 2.42 5.01 -38.42
C ASP A 75 2.01 3.63 -37.95
N LYS A 76 2.35 2.63 -38.78
CA LYS A 76 2.14 1.20 -38.50
C LYS A 76 3.47 0.47 -38.48
N LYS A 77 3.58 -0.49 -37.58
CA LYS A 77 4.76 -1.35 -37.50
C LYS A 77 4.37 -2.74 -37.04
N SER A 78 4.97 -3.74 -37.67
CA SER A 78 4.87 -5.11 -37.23
C SER A 78 6.16 -5.54 -36.53
N TYR A 79 6.03 -6.30 -35.45
CA TYR A 79 7.16 -6.90 -34.76
C TYR A 79 6.81 -8.29 -34.23
N GLU A 80 7.82 -9.08 -33.97
CA GLU A 80 7.68 -10.42 -33.44
C GLU A 80 8.46 -10.54 -32.12
N THR A 81 7.91 -11.29 -31.19
CA THR A 81 8.57 -11.65 -29.93
C THR A 81 8.30 -13.11 -29.59
N LYS A 82 9.01 -13.65 -28.63
CA LYS A 82 8.83 -15.03 -28.16
C LYS A 82 8.38 -15.07 -26.71
N GLU A 83 7.38 -15.90 -26.44
CA GLU A 83 6.94 -16.23 -25.09
C GLU A 83 7.07 -17.74 -24.89
N GLY A 84 8.16 -18.18 -24.26
CA GLY A 84 8.51 -19.60 -24.17
C GLY A 84 8.78 -20.21 -25.56
N GLU A 85 7.98 -21.17 -25.96
CA GLU A 85 8.05 -21.80 -27.28
C GLU A 85 7.18 -21.14 -28.36
N ASP A 86 6.27 -20.24 -27.93
CA ASP A 86 5.36 -19.57 -28.84
C ASP A 86 6.00 -18.34 -29.50
N THR A 87 5.70 -18.15 -30.78
CA THR A 87 6.03 -16.94 -31.53
C THR A 87 4.80 -16.04 -31.54
N LEU A 88 4.96 -14.82 -31.04
CA LEU A 88 3.94 -13.79 -31.00
C LEU A 88 4.26 -12.74 -32.06
N SER A 89 3.31 -12.46 -32.93
CA SER A 89 3.43 -11.43 -33.97
C SER A 89 2.39 -10.35 -33.71
N PHE A 90 2.80 -9.08 -33.79
CA PHE A 90 1.94 -7.93 -33.54
C PHE A 90 1.97 -6.96 -34.71
N GLU A 91 0.80 -6.41 -35.05
CA GLU A 91 0.66 -5.25 -35.91
C GLU A 91 0.14 -4.09 -35.07
N VAL A 92 0.96 -3.06 -34.86
CA VAL A 92 0.67 -1.91 -34.01
C VAL A 92 0.50 -0.68 -34.86
N THR A 93 -0.50 0.14 -34.54
CA THR A 93 -0.74 1.46 -35.14
C THR A 93 -0.73 2.50 -34.03
N VAL A 94 -0.07 3.63 -34.26
CA VAL A 94 -0.04 4.77 -33.33
C VAL A 94 -1.22 5.70 -33.63
N ASP A 95 -2.14 5.83 -32.68
CA ASP A 95 -3.32 6.69 -32.81
C ASP A 95 -3.04 8.11 -32.36
N GLU A 96 -2.40 8.28 -31.20
CA GLU A 96 -2.06 9.58 -30.63
C GLU A 96 -0.74 9.50 -29.87
N ILE A 97 -0.04 10.63 -29.84
CA ILE A 97 1.13 10.82 -28.98
C ILE A 97 0.80 11.93 -28.00
N LYS A 98 1.04 11.69 -26.71
CA LYS A 98 0.72 12.63 -25.64
C LYS A 98 1.95 12.93 -24.80
N ASN A 99 2.09 14.18 -24.40
CA ASN A 99 3.08 14.58 -23.43
C ASN A 99 2.44 14.77 -22.06
N LYS A 100 3.19 14.39 -21.03
CA LYS A 100 2.83 14.66 -19.66
C LYS A 100 3.14 16.09 -19.30
N VAL A 101 2.12 16.90 -19.08
CA VAL A 101 2.25 18.29 -18.68
C VAL A 101 1.98 18.41 -17.19
N LEU A 102 3.01 18.78 -16.44
CA LEU A 102 2.87 19.02 -15.02
C LEU A 102 2.16 20.35 -14.79
N PRO A 103 1.19 20.40 -13.85
CA PRO A 103 0.57 21.65 -13.46
C PRO A 103 1.61 22.60 -12.85
N LYS A 104 1.40 23.90 -13.02
CA LYS A 104 2.26 24.89 -12.35
C LYS A 104 2.00 24.88 -10.86
N LEU A 105 3.07 24.89 -10.07
CA LEU A 105 2.99 24.92 -8.61
C LEU A 105 2.69 26.36 -8.14
N ASP A 106 1.42 26.75 -8.22
CA ASP A 106 0.89 28.08 -7.90
C ASP A 106 -0.37 28.00 -7.03
N ASP A 107 -0.96 29.16 -6.74
CA ASP A 107 -2.18 29.23 -5.91
C ASP A 107 -3.41 28.65 -6.63
N ALA A 108 -3.42 28.58 -7.97
CA ALA A 108 -4.50 27.94 -8.70
C ALA A 108 -4.47 26.43 -8.46
N PHE A 109 -3.30 25.82 -8.56
CA PHE A 109 -3.09 24.42 -8.24
C PHE A 109 -3.42 24.10 -6.76
N ALA A 110 -3.03 24.99 -5.84
CA ALA A 110 -3.39 24.84 -4.42
C ALA A 110 -4.91 24.79 -4.20
N LYS A 111 -5.67 25.60 -4.92
CA LYS A 111 -7.16 25.59 -4.87
C LYS A 111 -7.74 24.30 -5.43
N ASP A 112 -7.19 23.76 -6.51
CA ASP A 112 -7.59 22.45 -7.06
C ASP A 112 -7.35 21.33 -6.04
N MET A 113 -6.30 21.48 -5.18
CA MET A 113 -6.00 20.56 -4.06
C MET A 113 -6.78 20.86 -2.77
N GLY A 114 -7.75 21.78 -2.81
CA GLY A 114 -8.64 22.11 -1.68
C GLY A 114 -8.01 22.98 -0.59
N VAL A 115 -6.99 23.79 -0.95
CA VAL A 115 -6.38 24.80 -0.06
C VAL A 115 -6.23 26.14 -0.78
N ASP A 116 -6.32 27.26 -0.03
CA ASP A 116 -6.44 28.59 -0.64
C ASP A 116 -5.16 29.09 -1.33
N THR A 117 -3.99 28.69 -0.85
CA THR A 117 -2.70 29.23 -1.33
C THR A 117 -1.63 28.14 -1.39
N LEU A 118 -0.62 28.37 -2.24
CA LEU A 118 0.57 27.52 -2.31
C LEU A 118 1.31 27.41 -0.96
N VAL A 119 1.31 28.50 -0.17
CA VAL A 119 1.91 28.49 1.18
C VAL A 119 1.17 27.51 2.08
N ALA A 120 -0.16 27.54 2.05
CA ALA A 120 -1.00 26.61 2.81
C ALA A 120 -0.82 25.15 2.35
N LEU A 121 -0.71 24.92 1.02
CA LEU A 121 -0.42 23.59 0.48
C LEU A 121 0.92 23.04 0.98
N LYS A 122 1.98 23.85 0.91
CA LYS A 122 3.31 23.47 1.42
C LYS A 122 3.30 23.21 2.93
N ALA A 123 2.57 24.00 3.70
CA ALA A 123 2.42 23.79 5.14
C ALA A 123 1.71 22.45 5.44
N LYS A 124 0.63 22.14 4.73
CA LYS A 124 -0.12 20.90 4.89
C LYS A 124 0.71 19.66 4.49
N VAL A 125 1.45 19.74 3.39
CA VAL A 125 2.38 18.66 2.98
C VAL A 125 3.48 18.47 4.03
N LYS A 126 4.04 19.56 4.57
CA LYS A 126 5.04 19.46 5.64
C LYS A 126 4.47 18.82 6.90
N GLU A 127 3.30 19.26 7.34
CA GLU A 127 2.62 18.69 8.51
C GLU A 127 2.34 17.19 8.34
N SER A 128 1.87 16.76 7.15
CA SER A 128 1.64 15.35 6.84
C SER A 128 2.94 14.54 6.89
N LEU A 129 4.04 15.08 6.37
CA LEU A 129 5.35 14.43 6.40
C LEU A 129 5.93 14.35 7.82
N ASP A 130 5.78 15.40 8.61
CA ASP A 130 6.23 15.43 9.99
C ASP A 130 5.43 14.42 10.84
N GLU A 131 4.13 14.28 10.58
CA GLU A 131 3.31 13.28 11.27
C GLU A 131 3.63 11.84 10.82
N GLU A 132 3.85 11.63 9.53
CA GLU A 132 4.30 10.33 9.00
C GLU A 132 5.67 9.94 9.60
N ALA A 133 6.61 10.88 9.67
CA ALA A 133 7.91 10.64 10.27
C ALA A 133 7.79 10.28 11.76
N LYS A 134 6.93 10.98 12.53
CA LYS A 134 6.65 10.65 13.92
C LYS A 134 6.04 9.26 14.09
N GLN A 135 5.09 8.89 13.22
CA GLN A 135 4.46 7.57 13.26
C GLN A 135 5.47 6.48 12.92
N ASN A 136 6.31 6.69 11.91
CA ASN A 136 7.36 5.74 11.54
C ASN A 136 8.39 5.58 12.65
N ALA A 137 8.80 6.67 13.29
CA ALA A 137 9.69 6.62 14.45
C ALA A 137 9.08 5.84 15.62
N ARG A 138 7.81 6.08 15.93
CA ARG A 138 7.08 5.33 16.98
C ARG A 138 6.99 3.83 16.66
N ARG A 139 6.70 3.49 15.40
CA ARG A 139 6.65 2.07 14.97
C ARG A 139 8.02 1.40 15.08
N ALA A 140 9.09 2.08 14.65
CA ALA A 140 10.44 1.56 14.76
C ALA A 140 10.86 1.36 16.23
N GLU A 141 10.57 2.32 17.10
CA GLU A 141 10.81 2.22 18.54
C GLU A 141 10.04 1.06 19.17
N THR A 142 8.77 0.90 18.85
CA THR A 142 7.95 -0.23 19.34
C THR A 142 8.53 -1.56 18.88
N ALA A 143 8.88 -1.68 17.59
CA ALA A 143 9.47 -2.90 17.06
C ALA A 143 10.81 -3.26 17.71
N GLU A 144 11.64 -2.26 18.04
CA GLU A 144 12.91 -2.46 18.75
C GLU A 144 12.68 -2.96 20.19
N ILE A 145 11.70 -2.37 20.90
CA ILE A 145 11.31 -2.83 22.23
C ILE A 145 10.81 -4.28 22.18
N GLU A 146 9.94 -4.63 21.24
CA GLU A 146 9.42 -5.98 21.03
C GLU A 146 10.55 -6.99 20.78
N ASP A 147 11.46 -6.67 19.86
CA ASP A 147 12.61 -7.51 19.54
C ASP A 147 13.48 -7.76 20.78
N HIS A 148 13.68 -6.73 21.58
CA HIS A 148 14.47 -6.83 22.82
C HIS A 148 13.76 -7.69 23.85
N LEU A 149 12.46 -7.50 24.05
CA LEU A 149 11.64 -8.30 24.96
C LEU A 149 11.67 -9.77 24.59
N VAL A 150 11.50 -10.11 23.31
CA VAL A 150 11.52 -11.50 22.83
C VAL A 150 12.92 -12.12 23.01
N LYS A 151 13.99 -11.36 22.73
CA LYS A 151 15.37 -11.82 22.90
C LYS A 151 15.73 -12.10 24.38
N MET A 152 15.17 -11.34 25.31
CA MET A 152 15.46 -11.52 26.75
C MET A 152 14.57 -12.57 27.43
N ASN A 153 13.46 -12.96 26.81
CA ASN A 153 12.49 -13.87 27.41
C ASN A 153 12.21 -15.05 26.47
N HIS A 154 13.00 -16.12 26.64
CA HIS A 154 12.81 -17.34 25.88
C HIS A 154 11.84 -18.27 26.60
N PHE A 155 10.77 -18.67 25.93
CA PHE A 155 9.83 -19.71 26.39
C PHE A 155 9.16 -20.36 25.17
N ASP A 156 8.69 -21.58 25.37
CA ASP A 156 8.01 -22.34 24.33
C ASP A 156 6.55 -21.91 24.20
N LEU A 157 6.09 -21.81 22.97
CA LEU A 157 4.69 -21.54 22.67
C LEU A 157 3.93 -22.84 22.46
N PRO A 158 2.66 -22.96 22.91
CA PRO A 158 1.81 -24.08 22.55
C PRO A 158 1.67 -24.19 21.03
N GLN A 159 2.03 -25.35 20.49
CA GLN A 159 2.04 -25.57 19.04
C GLN A 159 0.67 -25.34 18.40
N SER A 160 -0.41 -25.82 19.08
CA SER A 160 -1.78 -25.62 18.62
C SER A 160 -2.16 -24.15 18.46
N LEU A 161 -1.66 -23.29 19.35
CA LEU A 161 -1.91 -21.85 19.29
C LEU A 161 -1.17 -21.20 18.11
N VAL A 162 0.10 -21.58 17.91
CA VAL A 162 0.88 -21.11 16.76
C VAL A 162 0.21 -21.50 15.44
N GLU A 163 -0.27 -22.73 15.34
CA GLU A 163 -1.00 -23.22 14.16
C GLU A 163 -2.29 -22.45 13.91
N GLU A 164 -3.10 -22.23 14.94
CA GLU A 164 -4.36 -21.48 14.86
C GLU A 164 -4.14 -20.03 14.38
N TYR A 165 -3.16 -19.35 14.98
CA TYR A 165 -2.84 -17.96 14.61
C TYR A 165 -2.19 -17.85 13.24
N THR A 166 -1.37 -18.83 12.85
CA THR A 166 -0.77 -18.89 11.49
C THR A 166 -1.87 -19.07 10.45
N GLU A 167 -2.84 -19.96 10.68
CA GLU A 167 -3.98 -20.15 9.80
C GLU A 167 -4.84 -18.90 9.67
N SER A 168 -5.14 -18.23 10.79
CA SER A 168 -5.90 -16.99 10.81
C SER A 168 -5.18 -15.87 10.03
N SER A 169 -3.87 -15.74 10.25
CA SER A 169 -3.03 -14.74 9.57
C SER A 169 -2.92 -15.02 8.08
N LEU A 170 -2.76 -16.28 7.68
CA LEU A 170 -2.76 -16.70 6.28
C LEU A 170 -4.09 -16.32 5.60
N ARG A 171 -5.21 -16.61 6.25
CA ARG A 171 -6.54 -16.29 5.72
C ARG A 171 -6.71 -14.79 5.49
N ASN A 172 -6.31 -13.99 6.47
CA ASN A 172 -6.38 -12.54 6.38
C ASN A 172 -5.46 -12.00 5.26
N PHE A 173 -4.24 -12.51 5.16
CA PHE A 173 -3.27 -12.13 4.15
C PHE A 173 -3.79 -12.42 2.73
N VAL A 174 -4.26 -13.64 2.49
CA VAL A 174 -4.78 -14.04 1.17
C VAL A 174 -5.99 -13.20 0.78
N THR A 175 -6.94 -13.00 1.69
CA THR A 175 -8.14 -12.22 1.41
C THR A 175 -7.82 -10.75 1.12
N SER A 176 -6.85 -10.16 1.83
CA SER A 176 -6.51 -8.74 1.67
C SER A 176 -5.62 -8.46 0.44
N MET A 177 -4.71 -9.37 0.11
CA MET A 177 -3.67 -9.12 -0.90
C MET A 177 -4.00 -9.68 -2.29
N THR A 178 -4.77 -10.76 -2.39
CA THR A 178 -4.87 -11.49 -3.66
C THR A 178 -6.27 -11.51 -4.28
N LYS A 179 -7.30 -11.00 -3.62
CA LYS A 179 -8.72 -11.18 -3.98
C LYS A 179 -9.14 -12.66 -4.13
N MET A 180 -8.25 -13.60 -3.82
CA MET A 180 -8.51 -15.05 -3.83
C MET A 180 -9.12 -15.48 -2.50
N LYS A 181 -9.84 -16.59 -2.51
CA LYS A 181 -10.26 -17.23 -1.26
C LYS A 181 -9.15 -18.16 -0.78
N PRO A 182 -8.92 -18.28 0.54
CA PRO A 182 -7.87 -19.17 1.08
C PRO A 182 -7.96 -20.62 0.58
N GLU A 183 -9.17 -21.08 0.30
CA GLU A 183 -9.44 -22.44 -0.22
C GLU A 183 -8.98 -22.67 -1.66
N GLN A 184 -8.64 -21.60 -2.38
CA GLN A 184 -8.16 -21.64 -3.77
C GLN A 184 -6.63 -21.79 -3.87
N LEU A 185 -5.93 -21.72 -2.74
CA LEU A 185 -4.49 -21.93 -2.72
C LEU A 185 -4.14 -23.39 -2.96
N THR A 186 -3.12 -23.64 -3.78
CA THR A 186 -2.52 -24.98 -3.86
C THR A 186 -1.81 -25.31 -2.55
N ALA A 187 -1.62 -26.61 -2.27
CA ALA A 187 -0.91 -27.04 -1.07
C ALA A 187 0.51 -26.45 -0.98
N GLU A 188 1.18 -26.29 -2.10
CA GLU A 188 2.53 -25.72 -2.21
C GLU A 188 2.54 -24.21 -1.90
N GLN A 189 1.59 -23.47 -2.47
CA GLN A 189 1.41 -22.03 -2.17
C GLN A 189 1.09 -21.82 -0.70
N ARG A 190 0.16 -22.61 -0.14
CA ARG A 190 -0.20 -22.54 1.27
C ARG A 190 1.02 -22.74 2.16
N LYS A 191 1.78 -23.80 1.95
CA LYS A 191 2.99 -24.09 2.71
C LYS A 191 4.01 -22.96 2.65
N SER A 192 4.26 -22.41 1.46
CA SER A 192 5.17 -21.29 1.27
C SER A 192 4.73 -20.03 2.04
N PHE A 193 3.43 -19.73 2.05
CA PHE A 193 2.90 -18.61 2.83
C PHE A 193 2.98 -18.86 4.34
N GLU A 194 2.65 -20.07 4.80
CA GLU A 194 2.74 -20.45 6.21
C GLU A 194 4.17 -20.31 6.73
N GLU A 195 5.17 -20.82 6.00
CA GLU A 195 6.59 -20.70 6.35
C GLU A 195 7.05 -19.23 6.47
N ARG A 196 6.51 -18.34 5.67
CA ARG A 196 6.81 -16.89 5.72
C ARG A 196 6.10 -16.16 6.85
N ILE A 197 4.88 -16.55 7.19
CA ILE A 197 4.03 -15.88 8.18
C ILE A 197 4.37 -16.37 9.60
N ARG A 198 4.66 -17.66 9.78
CA ARG A 198 4.87 -18.31 11.06
C ARG A 198 5.86 -17.60 12.00
N PRO A 199 7.05 -17.16 11.55
CA PRO A 199 8.00 -16.45 12.42
C PRO A 199 7.43 -15.15 13.01
N SER A 200 6.63 -14.40 12.23
CA SER A 200 5.96 -13.21 12.73
C SER A 200 4.90 -13.56 13.76
N VAL A 201 4.07 -14.57 13.48
CA VAL A 201 3.05 -15.05 14.43
C VAL A 201 3.66 -15.49 15.75
N GLU A 202 4.76 -16.25 15.71
CA GLU A 202 5.47 -16.67 16.94
C GLU A 202 6.02 -15.49 17.73
N LYS A 203 6.56 -14.48 17.03
CA LYS A 203 7.01 -13.24 17.66
C LYS A 203 5.84 -12.52 18.31
N ASP A 204 4.75 -12.30 17.59
CA ASP A 204 3.58 -11.57 18.07
C ASP A 204 2.94 -12.25 19.29
N LEU A 205 2.86 -13.59 19.29
CA LEU A 205 2.39 -14.36 20.43
C LEU A 205 3.30 -14.19 21.65
N ARG A 206 4.65 -14.28 21.47
CA ARG A 206 5.60 -14.06 22.57
C ARG A 206 5.47 -12.65 23.14
N VAL A 207 5.42 -11.64 22.29
CA VAL A 207 5.22 -10.24 22.68
C VAL A 207 3.93 -10.11 23.49
N GLY A 208 2.81 -10.66 23.00
CA GLY A 208 1.53 -10.63 23.70
C GLY A 208 1.58 -11.22 25.12
N TYR A 209 2.21 -12.39 25.27
CA TYR A 209 2.40 -13.01 26.59
C TYR A 209 3.26 -12.16 27.53
N ILE A 210 4.37 -11.60 27.01
CA ILE A 210 5.29 -10.77 27.80
C ILE A 210 4.57 -9.47 28.24
N ILE A 211 3.91 -8.80 27.31
CA ILE A 211 3.15 -7.55 27.58
C ILE A 211 2.06 -7.80 28.62
N HIS A 212 1.31 -8.90 28.49
CA HIS A 212 0.30 -9.27 29.49
C HIS A 212 0.91 -9.52 30.89
N ALA A 213 2.03 -10.22 30.96
CA ALA A 213 2.73 -10.45 32.21
C ALA A 213 3.22 -9.16 32.85
N ILE A 214 3.76 -8.22 32.06
CA ILE A 214 4.19 -6.89 32.53
C ILE A 214 2.98 -6.10 33.03
N ALA A 215 1.90 -6.06 32.22
CA ALA A 215 0.68 -5.35 32.60
C ALA A 215 0.16 -5.77 33.96
N LYS A 216 0.11 -7.08 34.19
CA LYS A 216 -0.34 -7.65 35.46
C LYS A 216 0.62 -7.34 36.61
N LYS A 217 1.93 -7.47 36.38
CA LYS A 217 2.95 -7.23 37.41
C LYS A 217 3.02 -5.78 37.85
N GLU A 218 2.93 -4.86 36.90
CA GLU A 218 3.07 -3.41 37.14
C GLU A 218 1.71 -2.69 37.32
N ASN A 219 0.58 -3.46 37.37
CA ASN A 219 -0.77 -2.93 37.49
C ASN A 219 -1.13 -1.90 36.36
N LEU A 220 -0.75 -2.21 35.12
CA LEU A 220 -0.95 -1.37 33.96
C LEU A 220 -2.16 -1.77 33.11
N GLU A 221 -3.01 -2.63 33.63
CA GLU A 221 -4.23 -3.04 32.93
C GLU A 221 -5.12 -1.82 32.67
N ALA A 222 -5.83 -1.83 31.53
CA ALA A 222 -6.76 -0.76 31.21
C ALA A 222 -7.97 -0.80 32.15
N THR A 223 -8.43 0.36 32.57
CA THR A 223 -9.58 0.53 33.44
C THR A 223 -10.80 1.03 32.66
N GLU A 224 -11.99 0.92 33.26
CA GLU A 224 -13.21 1.51 32.67
C GLU A 224 -13.06 3.03 32.43
N ALA A 225 -12.26 3.71 33.22
CA ALA A 225 -11.99 5.14 33.02
C ALA A 225 -11.14 5.36 31.74
N ASP A 226 -10.19 4.50 31.45
CA ASP A 226 -9.38 4.55 30.21
C ASP A 226 -10.26 4.30 28.98
N TRP A 227 -11.14 3.30 29.06
CA TRP A 227 -12.08 2.99 27.99
C TRP A 227 -13.02 4.16 27.72
N LYS A 228 -13.58 4.77 28.77
CA LYS A 228 -14.47 5.92 28.64
C LYS A 228 -13.75 7.14 28.04
N ALA A 229 -12.52 7.41 28.48
CA ALA A 229 -11.72 8.51 27.95
C ALA A 229 -11.44 8.34 26.44
N GLU A 230 -11.13 7.11 25.98
CA GLU A 230 -10.90 6.82 24.57
C GLU A 230 -12.20 6.92 23.75
N LEU A 231 -13.35 6.49 24.31
CA LEU A 231 -14.66 6.69 23.71
C LEU A 231 -14.99 8.17 23.58
N ASP A 232 -14.82 8.95 24.62
CA ASP A 232 -15.11 10.39 24.63
C ASP A 232 -14.22 11.14 23.62
N LYS A 233 -12.95 10.76 23.50
CA LYS A 233 -12.02 11.26 22.48
C LYS A 233 -12.49 10.94 21.06
N SER A 234 -12.96 9.71 20.83
CA SER A 234 -13.47 9.29 19.53
C SER A 234 -14.78 9.99 19.17
N LEU A 235 -15.65 10.21 20.15
CA LEU A 235 -16.90 10.95 19.96
C LEU A 235 -16.66 12.44 19.66
N ALA A 236 -15.62 13.04 20.22
CA ALA A 236 -15.25 14.43 19.92
C ALA A 236 -14.83 14.66 18.46
N SER A 237 -14.41 13.61 17.74
CA SER A 237 -14.08 13.66 16.32
C SER A 237 -15.27 13.41 15.38
N ALA A 238 -16.44 13.09 15.91
CA ALA A 238 -17.62 12.79 15.10
C ALA A 238 -18.24 14.06 14.51
N ASN A 239 -18.54 14.02 13.22
CA ASN A 239 -19.10 15.16 12.49
C ASN A 239 -20.63 15.28 12.62
N ASN A 240 -21.30 14.20 13.04
CA ASN A 240 -22.77 14.14 13.15
C ASN A 240 -23.24 13.02 14.09
N LYS A 241 -24.53 13.08 14.50
CA LYS A 241 -25.16 12.11 15.40
C LYS A 241 -25.19 10.66 14.86
N ALA A 242 -25.21 10.47 13.54
CA ALA A 242 -25.19 9.13 12.96
C ALA A 242 -23.80 8.48 13.14
N GLU A 243 -22.74 9.28 13.02
CA GLU A 243 -21.36 8.86 13.27
C GLU A 243 -21.12 8.58 14.75
N GLU A 244 -21.59 9.44 15.65
CA GLU A 244 -21.56 9.19 17.10
C GLU A 244 -22.19 7.83 17.46
N LYS A 245 -23.35 7.52 16.86
CA LYS A 245 -24.02 6.23 17.10
C LYS A 245 -23.18 5.03 16.63
N LYS A 246 -22.54 5.15 15.47
CA LYS A 246 -21.65 4.10 14.95
C LYS A 246 -20.43 3.90 15.86
N ILE A 247 -19.84 4.99 16.35
CA ILE A 247 -18.70 4.93 17.29
C ILE A 247 -19.11 4.21 18.56
N LYS A 248 -20.25 4.54 19.17
CA LYS A 248 -20.74 3.89 20.40
C LYS A 248 -20.94 2.39 20.19
N VAL A 249 -21.65 1.99 19.12
CA VAL A 249 -21.86 0.58 18.80
C VAL A 249 -20.52 -0.15 18.62
N PHE A 250 -19.59 0.42 17.88
CA PHE A 250 -18.26 -0.15 17.67
C PHE A 250 -17.49 -0.35 18.99
N PHE A 251 -17.55 0.64 19.89
CA PHE A 251 -16.89 0.57 21.19
C PHE A 251 -17.50 -0.46 22.10
N ASP A 252 -18.84 -0.58 22.10
CA ASP A 252 -19.57 -1.58 22.91
C ASP A 252 -19.31 -3.00 22.42
N GLU A 253 -19.39 -3.24 21.10
CA GLU A 253 -19.16 -4.57 20.50
C GLU A 253 -17.69 -5.04 20.66
N ARG A 254 -16.74 -4.11 20.68
CA ARG A 254 -15.31 -4.42 20.73
C ARG A 254 -14.64 -4.02 22.04
N LYS A 255 -15.42 -3.85 23.12
CA LYS A 255 -14.91 -3.38 24.41
C LYS A 255 -13.69 -4.17 24.90
N ALA A 256 -13.76 -5.49 24.88
CA ALA A 256 -12.67 -6.34 25.34
C ALA A 256 -11.38 -6.12 24.52
N HIS A 257 -11.51 -6.01 23.20
CA HIS A 257 -10.37 -5.74 22.31
C HIS A 257 -9.78 -4.34 22.54
N ILE A 258 -10.63 -3.33 22.69
CA ILE A 258 -10.19 -1.95 22.97
C ILE A 258 -9.47 -1.88 24.31
N MET A 259 -10.00 -2.53 25.34
CA MET A 259 -9.36 -2.62 26.66
C MET A 259 -7.98 -3.28 26.60
N ALA A 260 -7.84 -4.38 25.83
CA ALA A 260 -6.55 -5.04 25.62
C ALA A 260 -5.55 -4.07 24.95
N THR A 261 -5.94 -3.40 23.86
CA THR A 261 -5.09 -2.42 23.17
C THR A 261 -4.70 -1.24 24.06
N LEU A 262 -5.60 -0.75 24.91
CA LEU A 262 -5.29 0.30 25.88
C LEU A 262 -4.28 -0.16 26.93
N GLY A 263 -4.40 -1.41 27.41
CA GLY A 263 -3.44 -2.02 28.32
C GLY A 263 -2.06 -2.16 27.68
N GLU A 264 -1.99 -2.68 26.45
CA GLU A 264 -0.75 -2.76 25.68
C GLU A 264 -0.08 -1.40 25.53
N ARG A 265 -0.84 -0.36 25.18
CA ARG A 265 -0.33 1.02 25.04
C ARG A 265 0.29 1.51 26.35
N LYS A 266 -0.34 1.28 27.49
CA LYS A 266 0.20 1.64 28.82
C LYS A 266 1.52 0.93 29.11
N VAL A 267 1.62 -0.36 28.76
CA VAL A 267 2.86 -1.11 28.94
C VAL A 267 3.98 -0.57 28.05
N PHE A 268 3.71 -0.29 26.77
CA PHE A 268 4.73 0.31 25.91
C PHE A 268 5.17 1.70 26.39
N GLU A 269 4.25 2.55 26.84
CA GLU A 269 4.59 3.83 27.46
C GLU A 269 5.46 3.66 28.72
N PHE A 270 5.12 2.70 29.57
CA PHE A 270 5.92 2.37 30.74
C PHE A 270 7.33 1.90 30.37
N LEU A 271 7.45 0.97 29.42
CA LEU A 271 8.73 0.47 28.94
C LEU A 271 9.59 1.57 28.34
N LYS A 272 9.00 2.43 27.51
CA LYS A 272 9.66 3.57 26.90
C LYS A 272 10.18 4.56 27.93
N ASN A 273 9.38 4.89 28.94
CA ASN A 273 9.78 5.84 30.00
C ASN A 273 10.85 5.28 30.93
N ASN A 274 11.02 3.96 30.99
CA ASN A 274 12.02 3.28 31.81
C ASN A 274 13.20 2.71 30.99
N ALA A 275 13.16 2.84 29.67
CA ALA A 275 14.26 2.42 28.80
C ALA A 275 15.44 3.37 28.94
N VAL A 276 16.63 2.80 29.14
CA VAL A 276 17.89 3.55 29.07
C VAL A 276 18.38 3.50 27.62
N THR A 277 18.22 4.60 26.92
CA THR A 277 18.81 4.78 25.56
C THR A 277 20.32 4.82 25.71
N LYS A 278 21.02 3.89 25.06
CA LYS A 278 22.48 3.90 24.97
C LYS A 278 22.95 4.73 23.78
#